data_9c2c64981daba01ab8f1405c39c8101a
#
_entry.id   9c2c64981daba01ab8f1405c39c8101a
#
_cell.length_a   1.000
_cell.length_b   1.000
_cell.length_c   1.000
_cell.angle_alpha   90.00
_cell.angle_beta   90.00
_cell.angle_gamma   90.00
#
_symmetry.space_group_name_H-M   'P 1'
#
loop_
_entity.id
_entity.type
_entity.pdbx_description
1 polymer ?
#
loop_
_entity_poly.entity_id
_entity_poly.type
_entity_poly.pdbx_seq_one_letter_code
_entity_poly.pdbx_strand_id
1 'polypeptide(L)'
;NAAVSKKAAEYLMSEIAFLLNGEVTRVADAAPTRTLLDWLREERALTGTKEGCNEGDCGACTVIVTDKSGSKSMNACILLLPQLHGRAVRTVEGISGPKGELHPVQQAMIDHHGSQCGFCTPGFITAMATAHKNGRKDHNDQLAGSLCRCTGYAPIIRAAEAVQDQPVPAWMEEDLSRLSGIAEARGDWARPETTVELAKWYLDHPTGTLVGGATDIGLWVTKDLRDLGPVAFLDGIDDLSDIHITDDRVRIGAAATIAAP
;
A
#
# COMPACT_ATOMS: atom_id res chain seq x y z
N ASN A 1 1.71 41.87 -15.10
CA ASN A 1 2.92 41.02 -15.18
C ASN A 1 3.42 40.51 -13.81
N ALA A 2 3.08 41.14 -12.68
CA ALA A 2 3.48 40.71 -11.33
C ALA A 2 2.52 39.63 -10.73
N ALA A 3 1.26 39.58 -11.15
CA ALA A 3 0.28 38.60 -10.67
C ALA A 3 0.46 37.20 -11.31
N VAL A 4 0.98 37.15 -12.55
CA VAL A 4 1.30 35.89 -13.23
C VAL A 4 2.58 35.26 -12.64
N SER A 5 3.54 36.10 -12.21
CA SER A 5 4.78 35.64 -11.58
C SER A 5 4.56 35.05 -10.17
N LYS A 6 3.57 35.55 -9.39
CA LYS A 6 3.26 34.97 -8.07
C LYS A 6 2.56 33.62 -8.15
N LYS A 7 1.72 33.39 -9.17
CA LYS A 7 1.08 32.09 -9.39
C LYS A 7 2.06 31.02 -9.91
N ALA A 8 3.12 31.42 -10.60
CA ALA A 8 4.18 30.53 -11.07
C ALA A 8 5.20 30.19 -9.97
N ALA A 9 5.30 30.98 -8.90
CA ALA A 9 6.18 30.70 -7.76
C ALA A 9 5.50 29.88 -6.64
N GLU A 10 4.21 29.65 -6.74
CA GLU A 10 3.41 28.78 -5.86
C GLU A 10 3.18 27.35 -6.44
N TYR A 11 3.88 26.95 -7.47
CA TYR A 11 4.13 25.54 -7.75
C TYR A 11 5.07 25.01 -6.66
N LEU A 12 4.52 24.92 -5.46
CA LEU A 12 5.18 24.28 -4.32
C LEU A 12 5.44 22.84 -4.75
N MET A 13 6.71 22.45 -4.77
CA MET A 13 7.18 21.11 -5.02
C MET A 13 6.25 20.09 -4.33
N SER A 14 5.79 19.10 -5.06
CA SER A 14 4.99 18.03 -4.50
C SER A 14 5.80 17.32 -3.42
N GLU A 15 5.22 17.11 -2.25
CA GLU A 15 5.87 16.40 -1.16
C GLU A 15 4.93 15.35 -0.58
N ILE A 16 5.34 14.10 -0.69
CA ILE A 16 4.69 12.96 -0.06
C ILE A 16 5.55 12.55 1.12
N ALA A 17 4.95 12.36 2.29
CA ALA A 17 5.64 11.91 3.48
C ALA A 17 4.96 10.67 4.07
N PHE A 18 5.72 9.64 4.36
CA PHE A 18 5.24 8.38 4.94
C PHE A 18 6.38 7.70 5.72
N LEU A 19 6.06 6.68 6.50
CA LEU A 19 7.09 5.83 7.10
C LEU A 19 7.48 4.72 6.12
N LEU A 20 8.77 4.54 5.86
CA LEU A 20 9.30 3.40 5.14
C LEU A 20 10.19 2.59 6.08
N ASN A 21 9.80 1.36 6.37
CA ASN A 21 10.53 0.46 7.27
C ASN A 21 10.85 1.10 8.66
N GLY A 22 9.90 1.88 9.17
CA GLY A 22 10.01 2.57 10.45
C GLY A 22 10.69 3.94 10.41
N GLU A 23 11.16 4.43 9.26
CA GLU A 23 11.81 5.72 9.11
C GLU A 23 10.94 6.70 8.31
N VAL A 24 10.91 7.97 8.75
CA VAL A 24 10.20 9.02 8.01
C VAL A 24 10.88 9.26 6.68
N THR A 25 10.14 9.06 5.61
CA THR A 25 10.61 9.24 4.25
C THR A 25 9.80 10.34 3.58
N ARG A 26 10.49 11.24 2.88
CA ARG A 26 9.91 12.33 2.10
C ARG A 26 10.28 12.14 0.64
N VAL A 27 9.29 12.26 -0.24
CA VAL A 27 9.46 12.17 -1.68
C VAL A 27 8.99 13.48 -2.29
N ALA A 28 9.92 14.22 -2.85
CA ALA A 28 9.64 15.47 -3.56
C ALA A 28 9.44 15.19 -5.04
N ASP A 29 8.58 16.00 -5.68
CA ASP A 29 8.38 16.03 -7.14
C ASP A 29 8.04 14.69 -7.79
N ALA A 30 7.42 13.77 -7.02
CA ALA A 30 6.96 12.51 -7.58
C ALA A 30 5.77 12.72 -8.51
N ALA A 31 5.83 12.11 -9.70
CA ALA A 31 4.66 12.02 -10.56
C ALA A 31 3.50 11.34 -9.81
N PRO A 32 2.26 11.83 -9.94
CA PRO A 32 1.11 11.26 -9.22
C PRO A 32 0.82 9.80 -9.61
N THR A 33 1.33 9.38 -10.76
CA THR A 33 1.20 8.01 -11.29
C THR A 33 2.42 7.13 -11.01
N ARG A 34 3.44 7.63 -10.28
CA ARG A 34 4.60 6.82 -9.89
C ARG A 34 4.17 5.69 -8.97
N THR A 35 4.44 4.43 -9.34
CA THR A 35 4.13 3.29 -8.50
C THR A 35 5.10 3.16 -7.32
N LEU A 36 4.63 2.63 -6.20
CA LEU A 36 5.50 2.31 -5.08
C LEU A 36 6.57 1.29 -5.48
N LEU A 37 6.21 0.29 -6.30
CA LEU A 37 7.13 -0.76 -6.74
C LEU A 37 8.34 -0.17 -7.46
N ASP A 38 8.11 0.65 -8.49
CA ASP A 38 9.19 1.25 -9.27
C ASP A 38 10.06 2.15 -8.41
N TRP A 39 9.44 2.98 -7.56
CA TRP A 39 10.16 3.87 -6.67
C TRP A 39 11.04 3.10 -5.66
N LEU A 40 10.52 2.03 -5.04
CA LEU A 40 11.28 1.19 -4.12
C LEU A 40 12.50 0.58 -4.81
N ARG A 41 12.33 0.08 -6.03
CA ARG A 41 13.39 -0.65 -6.75
C ARG A 41 14.41 0.26 -7.41
N GLU A 42 13.96 1.36 -8.02
CA GLU A 42 14.81 2.23 -8.84
C GLU A 42 15.48 3.34 -8.03
N GLU A 43 14.76 3.90 -7.04
CA GLU A 43 15.26 5.05 -6.28
C GLU A 43 15.76 4.67 -4.88
N ARG A 44 15.14 3.65 -4.25
CA ARG A 44 15.53 3.21 -2.90
C ARG A 44 16.42 1.97 -2.88
N ALA A 45 16.64 1.33 -4.02
CA ALA A 45 17.38 0.06 -4.15
C ALA A 45 16.82 -1.08 -3.25
N LEU A 46 15.54 -1.00 -2.83
CA LEU A 46 14.85 -2.02 -2.06
C LEU A 46 14.28 -3.08 -3.02
N THR A 47 15.16 -3.92 -3.55
CA THR A 47 14.86 -4.89 -4.60
C THR A 47 14.27 -6.20 -4.11
N GLY A 48 14.09 -6.37 -2.80
CA GLY A 48 13.36 -7.49 -2.21
C GLY A 48 11.90 -7.53 -2.66
N THR A 49 11.24 -6.39 -2.78
CA THR A 49 9.94 -6.28 -3.41
C THR A 49 10.07 -6.55 -4.90
N LYS A 50 9.46 -7.64 -5.40
CA LYS A 50 9.68 -8.16 -6.76
C LYS A 50 8.62 -7.69 -7.76
N GLU A 51 9.04 -7.41 -8.99
CA GLU A 51 8.14 -7.20 -10.10
C GLU A 51 7.89 -8.54 -10.81
N GLY A 52 6.67 -9.07 -10.69
CA GLY A 52 6.23 -10.27 -11.42
C GLY A 52 5.26 -9.91 -12.55
N CYS A 53 4.01 -9.64 -12.23
CA CYS A 53 2.96 -9.33 -13.21
C CYS A 53 2.84 -7.83 -13.53
N ASN A 54 3.16 -6.96 -12.60
CA ASN A 54 2.97 -5.51 -12.68
C ASN A 54 1.49 -5.10 -12.94
N GLU A 55 0.54 -5.86 -12.37
CA GLU A 55 -0.91 -5.65 -12.54
C GLU A 55 -1.74 -6.02 -11.29
N GLY A 56 -1.07 -6.22 -10.16
CA GLY A 56 -1.75 -6.47 -8.88
C GLY A 56 -2.21 -7.91 -8.65
N ASP A 57 -1.77 -8.88 -9.47
CA ASP A 57 -2.30 -10.25 -9.43
C ASP A 57 -1.38 -11.25 -8.70
N CYS A 58 -0.08 -11.26 -8.99
CA CYS A 58 0.81 -12.34 -8.55
C CYS A 58 1.31 -12.26 -7.09
N GLY A 59 1.15 -11.13 -6.42
CA GLY A 59 1.57 -10.92 -5.03
C GLY A 59 3.09 -10.82 -4.78
N ALA A 60 3.94 -10.95 -5.80
CA ALA A 60 5.40 -10.88 -5.62
C ALA A 60 5.89 -9.50 -5.13
N CYS A 61 5.10 -8.45 -5.34
CA CYS A 61 5.35 -7.08 -4.90
C CYS A 61 4.62 -6.70 -3.60
N THR A 62 4.06 -7.65 -2.86
CA THR A 62 3.30 -7.37 -1.64
C THR A 62 4.16 -6.64 -0.60
N VAL A 63 3.59 -5.58 -0.04
CA VAL A 63 4.12 -4.79 1.08
C VAL A 63 3.06 -4.71 2.18
N ILE A 64 3.48 -4.37 3.40
CA ILE A 64 2.55 -4.02 4.48
C ILE A 64 2.30 -2.53 4.44
N VAL A 65 1.04 -2.12 4.38
CA VAL A 65 0.62 -0.74 4.58
C VAL A 65 -0.18 -0.65 5.86
N THR A 66 0.23 0.24 6.75
CA THR A 66 -0.43 0.47 8.04
C THR A 66 -0.94 1.90 8.11
N ASP A 67 -2.19 2.06 8.49
CA ASP A 67 -2.85 3.34 8.78
C ASP A 67 -3.75 3.23 10.03
N LYS A 68 -4.57 4.25 10.30
CA LYS A 68 -5.52 4.26 11.45
C LYS A 68 -6.49 3.08 11.46
N SER A 69 -6.74 2.44 10.32
CA SER A 69 -7.63 1.27 10.19
C SER A 69 -6.92 -0.08 10.40
N GLY A 70 -5.60 -0.07 10.63
CA GLY A 70 -4.80 -1.27 10.85
C GLY A 70 -3.80 -1.55 9.74
N SER A 71 -3.29 -2.77 9.70
CA SER A 71 -2.28 -3.21 8.72
C SER A 71 -2.91 -4.07 7.63
N LYS A 72 -2.54 -3.81 6.38
CA LYS A 72 -3.06 -4.51 5.19
C LYS A 72 -1.92 -4.94 4.28
N SER A 73 -2.04 -6.11 3.66
CA SER A 73 -1.19 -6.51 2.54
C SER A 73 -1.65 -5.81 1.26
N MET A 74 -0.75 -5.12 0.58
CA MET A 74 -1.07 -4.38 -0.64
C MET A 74 -0.02 -4.63 -1.73
N ASN A 75 -0.45 -4.63 -2.99
CA ASN A 75 0.43 -4.82 -4.14
C ASN A 75 1.09 -3.50 -4.56
N ALA A 76 2.39 -3.37 -4.35
CA ALA A 76 3.15 -2.15 -4.62
C ALA A 76 3.13 -1.73 -6.10
N CYS A 77 2.89 -2.65 -7.04
CA CYS A 77 2.87 -2.36 -8.47
C CYS A 77 1.64 -1.53 -8.93
N ILE A 78 0.55 -1.55 -8.17
CA ILE A 78 -0.67 -0.76 -8.45
C ILE A 78 -0.94 0.28 -7.38
N LEU A 79 -0.04 0.46 -6.41
CA LEU A 79 -0.14 1.45 -5.35
C LEU A 79 0.65 2.70 -5.77
N LEU A 80 -0.03 3.81 -5.97
CA LEU A 80 0.57 5.07 -6.40
C LEU A 80 1.11 5.85 -5.18
N LEU A 81 2.26 6.50 -5.33
CA LEU A 81 2.94 7.17 -4.21
C LEU A 81 2.07 8.14 -3.41
N PRO A 82 1.19 8.99 -4.02
CA PRO A 82 0.34 9.89 -3.24
C PRO A 82 -0.59 9.20 -2.26
N GLN A 83 -1.00 7.95 -2.53
CA GLN A 83 -1.85 7.16 -1.63
C GLN A 83 -1.14 6.80 -0.30
N LEU A 84 0.18 6.91 -0.25
CA LEU A 84 0.97 6.54 0.93
C LEU A 84 1.12 7.66 1.94
N HIS A 85 0.76 8.89 1.58
CA HIS A 85 0.94 10.02 2.49
C HIS A 85 0.21 9.78 3.82
N GLY A 86 0.96 9.96 4.93
CA GLY A 86 0.43 9.73 6.28
C GLY A 86 0.28 8.26 6.66
N ARG A 87 0.86 7.31 5.90
CA ARG A 87 0.82 5.87 6.17
C ARG A 87 2.21 5.31 6.49
N ALA A 88 2.26 4.10 7.01
CA ALA A 88 3.50 3.36 7.17
C ALA A 88 3.55 2.21 6.16
N VAL A 89 4.71 2.05 5.52
CA VAL A 89 5.00 0.99 4.57
C VAL A 89 6.15 0.14 5.10
N ARG A 90 5.96 -1.19 5.14
CA ARG A 90 7.05 -2.13 5.36
C ARG A 90 7.23 -3.01 4.14
N THR A 91 8.46 -3.04 3.63
CA THR A 91 8.91 -4.01 2.63
C THR A 91 9.49 -5.24 3.33
N VAL A 92 9.83 -6.29 2.58
CA VAL A 92 10.44 -7.50 3.16
C VAL A 92 11.73 -7.17 3.93
N GLU A 93 12.48 -6.16 3.52
CA GLU A 93 13.70 -5.70 4.21
C GLU A 93 13.38 -5.12 5.60
N GLY A 94 12.18 -4.58 5.79
CA GLY A 94 11.73 -4.01 7.07
C GLY A 94 10.94 -4.98 7.96
N ILE A 95 10.85 -6.26 7.61
CA ILE A 95 10.19 -7.28 8.43
C ILE A 95 11.12 -7.75 9.56
N SER A 96 12.42 -7.84 9.32
CA SER A 96 13.42 -8.17 10.33
C SER A 96 13.53 -7.08 11.38
N GLY A 97 13.94 -7.46 12.58
CA GLY A 97 14.19 -6.53 13.68
C GLY A 97 15.40 -5.63 13.43
N PRO A 98 15.50 -4.51 14.18
CA PRO A 98 16.53 -3.48 13.97
C PRO A 98 17.98 -3.96 14.23
N LYS A 99 18.15 -5.10 14.91
CA LYS A 99 19.47 -5.72 15.15
C LYS A 99 19.67 -6.96 14.27
N GLY A 100 18.84 -7.16 13.25
CA GLY A 100 18.91 -8.31 12.35
C GLY A 100 18.18 -9.56 12.87
N GLU A 101 17.37 -9.44 13.91
CA GLU A 101 16.53 -10.54 14.39
C GLU A 101 15.52 -10.94 13.30
N LEU A 102 15.42 -12.23 13.03
CA LEU A 102 14.41 -12.71 12.12
C LEU A 102 13.01 -12.59 12.74
N HIS A 103 12.05 -12.14 11.94
CA HIS A 103 10.64 -12.25 12.32
C HIS A 103 10.25 -13.73 12.38
N PRO A 104 9.31 -14.16 13.28
CA PRO A 104 8.87 -15.56 13.33
C PRO A 104 8.48 -16.16 11.98
N VAL A 105 7.81 -15.40 11.11
CA VAL A 105 7.46 -15.88 9.76
C VAL A 105 8.68 -16.12 8.87
N GLN A 106 9.74 -15.33 9.00
CA GLN A 106 10.99 -15.55 8.24
C GLN A 106 11.68 -16.82 8.70
N GLN A 107 11.77 -17.04 10.02
CA GLN A 107 12.34 -18.26 10.58
C GLN A 107 11.53 -19.49 10.16
N ALA A 108 10.20 -19.43 10.28
CA ALA A 108 9.34 -20.54 9.89
C ALA A 108 9.43 -20.88 8.38
N MET A 109 9.58 -19.89 7.50
CA MET A 109 9.81 -20.13 6.09
C MET A 109 11.12 -20.88 5.82
N ILE A 110 12.15 -20.68 6.65
CA ILE A 110 13.42 -21.43 6.61
C ILE A 110 13.18 -22.85 7.10
N ASP A 111 12.61 -23.00 8.30
CA ASP A 111 12.45 -24.30 9.00
C ASP A 111 11.53 -25.27 8.24
N HIS A 112 10.51 -24.74 7.56
CA HIS A 112 9.55 -25.52 6.78
C HIS A 112 9.90 -25.59 5.28
N HIS A 113 11.06 -25.08 4.87
CA HIS A 113 11.49 -25.07 3.46
C HIS A 113 10.47 -24.41 2.52
N GLY A 114 9.87 -23.28 2.96
CA GLY A 114 8.82 -22.55 2.25
C GLY A 114 9.29 -21.83 0.98
N SER A 115 10.57 -21.91 0.62
CA SER A 115 11.15 -21.24 -0.54
C SER A 115 11.97 -22.21 -1.39
N GLN A 116 11.88 -22.06 -2.73
CA GLN A 116 12.76 -22.75 -3.69
C GLN A 116 13.51 -21.74 -4.56
N CYS A 117 12.89 -21.21 -5.63
CA CYS A 117 13.56 -20.21 -6.47
C CYS A 117 13.70 -18.84 -5.77
N GLY A 118 12.91 -18.56 -4.74
CA GLY A 118 12.97 -17.34 -3.93
C GLY A 118 12.20 -16.13 -4.49
N PHE A 119 11.70 -16.19 -5.73
CA PHE A 119 11.08 -15.03 -6.36
C PHE A 119 9.80 -14.54 -5.66
N CYS A 120 8.88 -15.45 -5.31
CA CYS A 120 7.64 -15.13 -4.60
C CYS A 120 7.83 -14.97 -3.09
N THR A 121 8.96 -15.42 -2.55
CA THR A 121 9.21 -15.50 -1.10
C THR A 121 9.02 -14.18 -0.36
N PRO A 122 9.52 -13.02 -0.86
CA PRO A 122 9.27 -11.74 -0.21
C PRO A 122 7.80 -11.39 -0.05
N GLY A 123 6.99 -11.63 -1.10
CA GLY A 123 5.55 -11.38 -1.07
C GLY A 123 4.83 -12.27 -0.05
N PHE A 124 5.16 -13.55 0.02
CA PHE A 124 4.61 -14.44 1.05
C PHE A 124 5.00 -14.03 2.46
N ILE A 125 6.26 -13.65 2.69
CA ILE A 125 6.73 -13.20 4.01
C ILE A 125 5.95 -11.97 4.46
N THR A 126 5.75 -10.98 3.59
CA THR A 126 5.01 -9.76 3.92
C THR A 126 3.52 -10.05 4.17
N ALA A 127 2.90 -10.91 3.36
CA ALA A 127 1.51 -11.33 3.56
C ALA A 127 1.34 -12.11 4.88
N MET A 128 2.23 -13.06 5.17
CA MET A 128 2.24 -13.82 6.41
C MET A 128 2.46 -12.91 7.63
N ALA A 129 3.40 -11.95 7.56
CA ALA A 129 3.67 -11.02 8.64
C ALA A 129 2.46 -10.11 8.90
N THR A 130 1.72 -9.70 7.85
CA THR A 130 0.47 -8.95 7.98
C THR A 130 -0.61 -9.80 8.67
N ALA A 131 -0.81 -11.05 8.23
CA ALA A 131 -1.76 -11.98 8.83
C ALA A 131 -1.44 -12.26 10.30
N HIS A 132 -0.16 -12.51 10.61
CA HIS A 132 0.32 -12.73 11.97
C HIS A 132 0.09 -11.50 12.86
N LYS A 133 0.44 -10.30 12.38
CA LYS A 133 0.20 -9.04 13.10
C LYS A 133 -1.28 -8.81 13.39
N ASN A 134 -2.16 -9.20 12.48
CA ASN A 134 -3.62 -9.06 12.62
C ASN A 134 -4.28 -10.25 13.36
N GLY A 135 -3.51 -11.22 13.86
CA GLY A 135 -4.03 -12.41 14.56
C GLY A 135 -4.89 -13.33 13.68
N ARG A 136 -4.70 -13.28 12.34
CA ARG A 136 -5.47 -14.09 11.38
C ARG A 136 -4.91 -15.51 11.32
N LYS A 137 -5.82 -16.50 11.26
CA LYS A 137 -5.48 -17.94 11.20
C LYS A 137 -6.05 -18.63 9.96
N ASP A 138 -6.79 -17.93 9.13
CA ASP A 138 -7.34 -18.35 7.86
C ASP A 138 -6.27 -18.27 6.76
N HIS A 139 -5.16 -18.99 6.92
CA HIS A 139 -3.93 -18.83 6.13
C HIS A 139 -4.13 -18.99 4.63
N ASN A 140 -5.02 -19.90 4.19
CA ASN A 140 -5.31 -20.06 2.76
C ASN A 140 -5.88 -18.78 2.15
N ASP A 141 -6.79 -18.10 2.84
CA ASP A 141 -7.41 -16.86 2.37
C ASP A 141 -6.42 -15.70 2.45
N GLN A 142 -5.65 -15.60 3.55
CA GLN A 142 -4.66 -14.53 3.73
C GLN A 142 -3.52 -14.60 2.70
N LEU A 143 -3.20 -15.77 2.17
CA LEU A 143 -2.13 -15.98 1.21
C LEU A 143 -2.63 -16.20 -0.22
N ALA A 144 -3.94 -16.17 -0.46
CA ALA A 144 -4.55 -16.40 -1.78
C ALA A 144 -4.08 -15.39 -2.85
N GLY A 145 -3.73 -14.16 -2.44
CA GLY A 145 -3.19 -13.12 -3.33
C GLY A 145 -1.73 -13.32 -3.75
N SER A 146 -1.09 -14.45 -3.39
CA SER A 146 0.33 -14.71 -3.68
C SER A 146 0.50 -16.00 -4.50
N LEU A 147 1.20 -15.92 -5.63
CA LEU A 147 1.43 -17.07 -6.53
C LEU A 147 2.84 -17.66 -6.35
N CYS A 148 2.90 -18.98 -6.19
CA CYS A 148 4.15 -19.74 -6.19
C CYS A 148 4.07 -20.91 -7.17
N ARG A 149 5.02 -20.99 -8.12
CA ARG A 149 5.08 -22.08 -9.09
C ARG A 149 5.90 -23.28 -8.62
N CYS A 150 6.77 -23.09 -7.62
CA CYS A 150 7.79 -24.07 -7.27
C CYS A 150 7.37 -25.06 -6.17
N THR A 151 6.75 -24.57 -5.07
CA THR A 151 6.61 -25.28 -3.80
C THR A 151 5.35 -26.15 -3.68
N GLY A 152 4.34 -25.86 -4.49
CA GLY A 152 2.99 -26.45 -4.29
C GLY A 152 2.28 -25.94 -3.04
N TYR A 153 2.71 -24.80 -2.46
CA TYR A 153 2.15 -24.06 -1.34
C TYR A 153 2.20 -24.74 0.04
N ALA A 154 2.10 -26.06 0.13
CA ALA A 154 2.02 -26.77 1.41
C ALA A 154 3.14 -26.41 2.42
N PRO A 155 4.44 -26.27 2.03
CA PRO A 155 5.47 -25.81 2.95
C PRO A 155 5.24 -24.39 3.47
N ILE A 156 4.70 -23.50 2.63
CA ILE A 156 4.40 -22.11 2.98
C ILE A 156 3.25 -22.05 3.98
N ILE A 157 2.18 -22.80 3.76
CA ILE A 157 1.04 -22.88 4.70
C ILE A 157 1.50 -23.45 6.04
N ARG A 158 2.31 -24.53 6.06
CA ARG A 158 2.87 -25.06 7.32
C ARG A 158 3.71 -24.03 8.07
N ALA A 159 4.46 -23.19 7.35
CA ALA A 159 5.23 -22.11 7.97
C ALA A 159 4.31 -21.05 8.61
N ALA A 160 3.19 -20.70 7.95
CA ALA A 160 2.21 -19.78 8.51
C ALA A 160 1.52 -20.35 9.76
N GLU A 161 1.09 -21.61 9.70
CA GLU A 161 0.48 -22.33 10.84
C GLU A 161 1.42 -22.42 12.05
N ALA A 162 2.72 -22.65 11.81
CA ALA A 162 3.72 -22.80 12.88
C ALA A 162 3.93 -21.53 13.71
N VAL A 163 3.58 -20.35 13.19
CA VAL A 163 3.80 -19.07 13.87
C VAL A 163 2.53 -18.40 14.36
N GLN A 164 1.35 -18.93 14.03
CA GLN A 164 0.06 -18.28 14.27
C GLN A 164 -0.22 -17.89 15.72
N ASP A 165 0.38 -18.60 16.68
CA ASP A 165 0.21 -18.39 18.13
C ASP A 165 1.47 -17.77 18.77
N GLN A 166 2.49 -17.42 17.98
CA GLN A 166 3.68 -16.74 18.48
C GLN A 166 3.40 -15.24 18.70
N PRO A 167 4.09 -14.58 19.65
CA PRO A 167 3.91 -13.15 19.86
C PRO A 167 4.39 -12.33 18.65
N VAL A 168 3.65 -11.29 18.32
CA VAL A 168 4.05 -10.31 17.32
C VAL A 168 5.27 -9.54 17.86
N PRO A 169 6.36 -9.41 17.09
CA PRO A 169 7.52 -8.65 17.52
C PRO A 169 7.21 -7.18 17.76
N ALA A 170 7.72 -6.60 18.86
CA ALA A 170 7.43 -5.23 19.27
C ALA A 170 7.72 -4.18 18.19
N TRP A 171 8.80 -4.38 17.40
CA TRP A 171 9.15 -3.44 16.31
C TRP A 171 8.11 -3.38 15.17
N MET A 172 7.21 -4.36 15.08
CA MET A 172 6.11 -4.35 14.12
C MET A 172 4.92 -3.49 14.58
N GLU A 173 4.83 -3.17 15.87
CA GLU A 173 3.72 -2.40 16.47
C GLU A 173 4.00 -0.88 16.52
N GLU A 174 5.25 -0.47 16.34
CA GLU A 174 5.66 0.93 16.54
C GLU A 174 5.20 1.90 15.43
N ASP A 175 4.81 1.39 14.26
CA ASP A 175 4.55 2.24 13.08
C ASP A 175 3.43 3.27 13.31
N LEU A 176 2.32 2.87 13.94
CA LEU A 176 1.19 3.79 14.18
C LEU A 176 1.57 4.96 15.09
N SER A 177 2.37 4.71 16.13
CA SER A 177 2.79 5.78 17.07
C SER A 177 3.72 6.80 16.40
N ARG A 178 4.42 6.40 15.36
CA ARG A 178 5.36 7.26 14.61
C ARG A 178 4.69 8.08 13.50
N LEU A 179 3.45 7.76 13.12
CA LEU A 179 2.72 8.51 12.09
C LEU A 179 2.27 9.91 12.57
N SER A 180 2.22 10.14 13.88
CA SER A 180 1.89 11.44 14.45
C SER A 180 2.97 12.47 14.10
N GLY A 181 2.60 13.53 13.36
CA GLY A 181 3.52 14.62 12.98
C GLY A 181 4.00 14.57 11.53
N ILE A 182 3.48 13.66 10.70
CA ILE A 182 3.66 13.76 9.26
C ILE A 182 2.83 14.96 8.76
N ALA A 183 3.50 15.94 8.14
CA ALA A 183 2.88 17.15 7.61
C ALA A 183 1.89 16.81 6.47
N GLU A 184 0.97 17.76 6.17
CA GLU A 184 0.03 17.62 5.06
C GLU A 184 0.75 17.40 3.72
N ALA A 185 0.15 16.56 2.85
CA ALA A 185 0.65 16.32 1.51
C ALA A 185 0.45 17.55 0.62
N ARG A 186 1.38 17.76 -0.30
CA ARG A 186 1.30 18.81 -1.34
C ARG A 186 1.73 18.24 -2.67
N GLY A 187 1.03 18.62 -3.75
CA GLY A 187 1.39 18.17 -5.10
C GLY A 187 0.39 18.58 -6.17
N ASP A 188 0.69 18.20 -7.41
CA ASP A 188 -0.17 18.39 -8.58
C ASP A 188 -1.33 17.37 -8.64
N TRP A 189 -1.74 16.86 -7.50
CA TRP A 189 -2.90 15.99 -7.34
C TRP A 189 -3.79 16.54 -6.23
N ALA A 190 -5.06 16.20 -6.28
CA ALA A 190 -6.01 16.50 -5.23
C ALA A 190 -6.18 15.30 -4.29
N ARG A 191 -6.33 15.57 -3.01
CA ARG A 191 -6.75 14.62 -1.99
C ARG A 191 -7.82 15.28 -1.12
N PRO A 192 -9.06 15.41 -1.66
CA PRO A 192 -10.15 16.02 -0.92
C PRO A 192 -10.49 15.19 0.33
N GLU A 193 -10.84 15.86 1.40
CA GLU A 193 -11.27 15.24 2.67
C GLU A 193 -12.80 15.16 2.78
N THR A 194 -13.51 15.85 1.87
CA THR A 194 -14.97 15.87 1.85
C THR A 194 -15.51 15.73 0.43
N THR A 195 -16.74 15.22 0.30
CA THR A 195 -17.45 15.15 -0.97
C THR A 195 -17.68 16.54 -1.59
N VAL A 196 -17.79 17.58 -0.77
CA VAL A 196 -17.93 18.98 -1.24
C VAL A 196 -16.64 19.48 -1.89
N GLU A 197 -15.50 19.20 -1.30
CA GLU A 197 -14.19 19.52 -1.88
C GLU A 197 -13.95 18.76 -3.19
N LEU A 198 -14.31 17.47 -3.21
CA LEU A 198 -14.24 16.66 -4.42
C LEU A 198 -15.10 17.24 -5.54
N ALA A 199 -16.35 17.61 -5.25
CA ALA A 199 -17.26 18.20 -6.22
C ALA A 199 -16.71 19.52 -6.78
N LYS A 200 -16.15 20.38 -5.92
CA LYS A 200 -15.52 21.63 -6.35
C LYS A 200 -14.32 21.36 -7.27
N TRP A 201 -13.43 20.45 -6.86
CA TRP A 201 -12.28 20.06 -7.69
C TRP A 201 -12.72 19.52 -9.04
N TYR A 202 -13.75 18.68 -9.10
CA TYR A 202 -14.24 18.07 -10.34
C TYR A 202 -14.91 19.07 -11.27
N LEU A 203 -15.51 20.14 -10.75
CA LEU A 203 -16.02 21.25 -11.57
C LEU A 203 -14.89 21.99 -12.30
N ASP A 204 -13.73 22.14 -11.64
CA ASP A 204 -12.56 22.78 -12.22
C ASP A 204 -11.78 21.82 -13.15
N HIS A 205 -11.95 20.50 -12.98
CA HIS A 205 -11.25 19.44 -13.71
C HIS A 205 -12.23 18.37 -14.25
N PRO A 206 -13.14 18.71 -15.18
CA PRO A 206 -14.22 17.82 -15.61
C PRO A 206 -13.74 16.56 -16.34
N THR A 207 -12.49 16.54 -16.81
CA THR A 207 -11.82 15.36 -17.41
C THR A 207 -10.85 14.68 -16.44
N GLY A 208 -10.81 15.12 -15.18
CA GLY A 208 -9.91 14.58 -14.18
C GLY A 208 -10.23 13.13 -13.80
N THR A 209 -9.20 12.38 -13.48
CA THR A 209 -9.29 10.97 -13.09
C THR A 209 -9.46 10.86 -11.57
N LEU A 210 -10.49 10.13 -11.12
CA LEU A 210 -10.77 9.85 -9.71
C LEU A 210 -10.18 8.50 -9.34
N VAL A 211 -9.26 8.47 -8.38
CA VAL A 211 -8.55 7.27 -7.95
C VAL A 211 -9.03 6.84 -6.56
N GLY A 212 -9.68 5.67 -6.48
CA GLY A 212 -9.97 4.97 -5.23
C GLY A 212 -8.82 4.04 -4.84
N GLY A 213 -9.02 2.72 -4.94
CA GLY A 213 -8.01 1.70 -4.62
C GLY A 213 -6.93 1.49 -5.70
N ALA A 214 -7.02 2.16 -6.84
CA ALA A 214 -6.14 2.06 -8.01
C ALA A 214 -6.07 0.65 -8.66
N THR A 215 -6.94 -0.27 -8.32
CA THR A 215 -6.90 -1.67 -8.82
C THR A 215 -7.11 -1.79 -10.32
N ASP A 216 -7.92 -0.93 -10.93
CA ASP A 216 -8.07 -0.80 -12.39
C ASP A 216 -7.18 0.32 -12.96
N ILE A 217 -7.23 1.50 -12.34
CA ILE A 217 -6.49 2.68 -12.81
C ILE A 217 -4.98 2.44 -12.77
N GLY A 218 -4.50 1.65 -11.81
CA GLY A 218 -3.10 1.22 -11.77
C GLY A 218 -2.68 0.50 -13.05
N LEU A 219 -3.56 -0.32 -13.65
CA LEU A 219 -3.28 -1.01 -14.91
C LEU A 219 -3.26 -0.04 -16.11
N TRP A 220 -4.10 1.00 -16.09
CA TRP A 220 -4.01 2.04 -17.13
C TRP A 220 -2.62 2.70 -17.16
N VAL A 221 -1.99 2.83 -15.98
CA VAL A 221 -0.63 3.36 -15.86
C VAL A 221 0.41 2.31 -16.26
N THR A 222 0.36 1.10 -15.67
CA THR A 222 1.44 0.11 -15.79
C THR A 222 1.38 -0.72 -17.06
N LYS A 223 0.19 -0.89 -17.67
CA LYS A 223 -0.01 -1.71 -18.87
C LYS A 223 -0.34 -0.87 -20.11
N ASP A 224 -1.26 0.08 -19.94
CA ASP A 224 -1.70 0.91 -21.06
C ASP A 224 -0.81 2.15 -21.27
N LEU A 225 0.06 2.46 -20.29
CA LEU A 225 0.95 3.63 -20.28
C LEU A 225 0.18 4.94 -20.49
N ARG A 226 -1.03 5.03 -19.92
CA ARG A 226 -1.90 6.22 -20.06
C ARG A 226 -1.39 7.37 -19.20
N ASP A 227 -1.47 8.56 -19.74
CA ASP A 227 -1.47 9.79 -18.95
C ASP A 227 -2.87 9.98 -18.36
N LEU A 228 -2.96 10.08 -17.04
CA LEU A 228 -4.23 10.24 -16.35
C LEU A 228 -4.72 11.70 -16.31
N GLY A 229 -3.87 12.66 -16.73
CA GLY A 229 -4.15 14.09 -16.58
C GLY A 229 -4.26 14.51 -15.10
N PRO A 230 -5.15 15.46 -14.76
CA PRO A 230 -5.41 15.82 -13.38
C PRO A 230 -5.98 14.64 -12.59
N VAL A 231 -5.46 14.40 -11.39
CA VAL A 231 -5.83 13.23 -10.56
C VAL A 231 -6.33 13.69 -9.20
N ALA A 232 -7.42 13.07 -8.72
CA ALA A 232 -7.87 13.18 -7.33
C ALA A 232 -7.95 11.81 -6.67
N PHE A 233 -7.33 11.69 -5.49
CA PHE A 233 -7.35 10.49 -4.65
C PHE A 233 -8.50 10.55 -3.66
N LEU A 234 -9.33 9.51 -3.61
CA LEU A 234 -10.59 9.49 -2.82
C LEU A 234 -10.41 8.94 -1.41
N ASP A 235 -9.23 8.46 -1.06
CA ASP A 235 -8.93 7.77 0.19
C ASP A 235 -8.94 8.68 1.45
N GLY A 236 -9.11 9.99 1.26
CA GLY A 236 -9.33 10.98 2.32
C GLY A 236 -10.79 11.23 2.68
N ILE A 237 -11.77 10.70 1.91
CA ILE A 237 -13.19 11.01 2.09
C ILE A 237 -13.88 9.89 2.85
N ASP A 238 -14.06 10.07 4.17
CA ASP A 238 -14.67 9.06 5.03
C ASP A 238 -16.11 8.72 4.60
N ASP A 239 -16.93 9.70 4.18
CA ASP A 239 -18.32 9.49 3.72
C ASP A 239 -18.45 8.52 2.54
N LEU A 240 -17.39 8.37 1.74
CA LEU A 240 -17.36 7.43 0.61
C LEU A 240 -16.93 6.03 1.01
N SER A 241 -16.46 5.83 2.22
CA SER A 241 -15.97 4.52 2.72
C SER A 241 -17.02 3.79 3.56
N ASP A 242 -18.11 4.45 3.93
CA ASP A 242 -19.13 3.93 4.82
C ASP A 242 -20.02 2.86 4.16
N ILE A 243 -20.37 1.84 4.94
CA ILE A 243 -21.37 0.83 4.59
C ILE A 243 -22.54 0.94 5.59
N HIS A 244 -23.72 1.29 5.12
CA HIS A 244 -24.93 1.39 5.93
C HIS A 244 -25.93 0.31 5.54
N ILE A 245 -26.37 -0.46 6.53
CA ILE A 245 -27.38 -1.52 6.37
C ILE A 245 -28.64 -1.08 7.08
N THR A 246 -29.76 -1.09 6.36
CA THR A 246 -31.11 -0.87 6.89
C THR A 246 -31.97 -2.09 6.55
N ASP A 247 -33.22 -2.15 7.08
CA ASP A 247 -34.10 -3.31 6.86
C ASP A 247 -34.44 -3.54 5.38
N ASP A 248 -34.39 -2.50 4.54
CA ASP A 248 -34.83 -2.53 3.13
C ASP A 248 -33.70 -2.33 2.12
N ARG A 249 -32.50 -1.91 2.56
CA ARG A 249 -31.40 -1.62 1.65
C ARG A 249 -30.03 -1.69 2.31
N VAL A 250 -29.02 -1.90 1.46
CA VAL A 250 -27.59 -1.70 1.78
C VAL A 250 -27.07 -0.53 0.95
N ARG A 251 -26.53 0.49 1.62
CA ARG A 251 -25.79 1.58 0.98
C ARG A 251 -24.30 1.32 1.14
N ILE A 252 -23.60 1.22 0.02
CA ILE A 252 -22.15 1.01 -0.02
C ILE A 252 -21.52 2.28 -0.61
N GLY A 253 -20.61 2.90 0.11
CA GLY A 253 -19.87 4.06 -0.36
C GLY A 253 -18.94 3.70 -1.52
N ALA A 254 -18.70 4.65 -2.44
CA ALA A 254 -17.94 4.41 -3.66
C ALA A 254 -16.45 4.08 -3.42
N ALA A 255 -15.90 4.41 -2.24
CA ALA A 255 -14.53 4.08 -1.83
C ALA A 255 -14.49 2.97 -0.76
N ALA A 256 -15.64 2.34 -0.42
CA ALA A 256 -15.65 1.18 0.47
C ALA A 256 -14.82 0.04 -0.13
N THR A 257 -13.95 -0.56 0.68
CA THR A 257 -13.10 -1.66 0.21
C THR A 257 -13.84 -2.99 0.27
N ILE A 258 -13.57 -3.92 -0.66
CA ILE A 258 -14.15 -5.28 -0.63
C ILE A 258 -13.70 -6.05 0.62
N ALA A 259 -12.57 -5.68 1.23
CA ALA A 259 -12.07 -6.25 2.47
C ALA A 259 -12.73 -5.63 3.73
N ALA A 260 -13.61 -4.64 3.60
CA ALA A 260 -14.39 -4.12 4.71
C ALA A 260 -15.41 -5.21 5.15
N PRO A 261 -15.58 -5.42 6.45
CA PRO A 261 -16.50 -6.42 6.98
C PRO A 261 -17.96 -6.09 6.71
#